data_7bc0199a71415bfc09dbe3642e05a445
#
_entry.id   7bc0199a71415bfc09dbe3642e05a445
#
_cell.length_a   1.000
_cell.length_b   1.000
_cell.length_c   1.000
_cell.angle_alpha   90.00
_cell.angle_beta   90.00
_cell.angle_gamma   90.00
#
_symmetry.space_group_name_H-M   'P 1'
#
loop_
_entity.id
_entity.type
_entity.pdbx_description
1 polymer ?
#
loop_
_entity_poly.entity_id
_entity_poly.type
_entity_poly.pdbx_seq_one_letter_code
_entity_poly.pdbx_strand_id
1 'polypeptide(L)'
;MSTTSPTNEENDDLLLSCRYGELEEVESFVKTHGQSSLAEIRDENGNCILHMVCGNGHIGEFNHSFFLMDNLIFERCFIDILEYLLPIIPPSLLSAQNSSGSTALHWAAVNSHLEVAQKLVGFSYGPGVNLIDIKNKAGHSPLAEAELAGWDEGAKLFVQVMNLGPEKEDDEDSGELRSGDAQEIEVEIEDADGQVAKMTIGNPSSSD
;
A
#
# COMPACT_ATOMS: atom_id res chain seq x y z
N MET A 1 -19.20 -16.29 27.08
CA MET A 1 -19.57 -14.96 27.57
C MET A 1 -20.47 -14.36 26.51
N SER A 2 -21.64 -13.83 26.88
CA SER A 2 -22.52 -13.17 25.89
C SER A 2 -21.91 -11.81 25.54
N THR A 3 -21.41 -11.69 24.33
CA THR A 3 -20.99 -10.39 23.79
C THR A 3 -22.23 -9.59 23.45
N THR A 4 -22.34 -8.38 23.94
CA THR A 4 -23.40 -7.44 23.59
C THR A 4 -23.06 -6.76 22.28
N SER A 5 -24.05 -6.59 21.40
CA SER A 5 -23.84 -5.80 20.19
C SER A 5 -23.56 -4.33 20.59
N PRO A 6 -22.50 -3.70 20.04
CA PRO A 6 -22.18 -2.32 20.36
C PRO A 6 -23.24 -1.36 19.83
N THR A 7 -23.42 -0.24 20.52
CA THR A 7 -24.26 0.88 20.08
C THR A 7 -23.52 1.73 19.05
N ASN A 8 -24.25 2.62 18.35
CA ASN A 8 -23.59 3.54 17.40
C ASN A 8 -22.61 4.47 18.10
N GLU A 9 -22.93 4.95 19.31
CA GLU A 9 -22.05 5.80 20.11
C GLU A 9 -20.74 5.07 20.47
N GLU A 10 -20.82 3.82 20.92
CA GLU A 10 -19.64 3.01 21.21
C GLU A 10 -18.80 2.70 19.95
N ASN A 11 -19.44 2.57 18.78
CA ASN A 11 -18.74 2.42 17.52
C ASN A 11 -17.96 3.70 17.12
N ASP A 12 -18.59 4.87 17.30
CA ASP A 12 -17.98 6.17 17.01
C ASP A 12 -16.82 6.42 17.98
N ASP A 13 -16.97 6.09 19.26
CA ASP A 13 -15.90 6.18 20.26
C ASP A 13 -14.72 5.28 19.89
N LEU A 14 -14.98 4.04 19.47
CA LEU A 14 -13.92 3.14 19.01
C LEU A 14 -13.16 3.72 17.81
N LEU A 15 -13.88 4.26 16.82
CA LEU A 15 -13.24 4.88 15.65
C LEU A 15 -12.36 6.07 16.05
N LEU A 16 -12.81 6.87 17.01
CA LEU A 16 -12.03 7.97 17.57
C LEU A 16 -10.81 7.46 18.34
N SER A 17 -10.95 6.43 19.17
CA SER A 17 -9.83 5.82 19.90
C SER A 17 -8.77 5.25 18.94
N CYS A 18 -9.20 4.59 17.85
CA CYS A 18 -8.29 4.18 16.77
C CYS A 18 -7.59 5.38 16.12
N ARG A 19 -8.31 6.49 15.99
CA ARG A 19 -7.80 7.72 15.37
C ARG A 19 -6.80 8.46 16.26
N TYR A 20 -6.94 8.39 17.58
CA TYR A 20 -6.09 9.11 18.53
C TYR A 20 -4.98 8.24 19.16
N GLY A 21 -4.90 6.97 18.80
CA GLY A 21 -3.84 6.10 19.30
C GLY A 21 -4.11 5.52 20.69
N GLU A 22 -5.38 5.44 21.13
CA GLU A 22 -5.80 5.01 22.47
C GLU A 22 -5.97 3.49 22.54
N LEU A 23 -4.86 2.75 22.62
CA LEU A 23 -4.84 1.29 22.60
C LEU A 23 -5.70 0.68 23.72
N GLU A 24 -5.64 1.21 24.95
CA GLU A 24 -6.38 0.66 26.09
C GLU A 24 -7.90 0.67 25.86
N GLU A 25 -8.42 1.72 25.22
CA GLU A 25 -9.83 1.82 24.86
C GLU A 25 -10.22 0.82 23.75
N VAL A 26 -9.35 0.63 22.76
CA VAL A 26 -9.55 -0.38 21.70
C VAL A 26 -9.59 -1.79 22.30
N GLU A 27 -8.67 -2.12 23.20
CA GLU A 27 -8.66 -3.40 23.92
C GLU A 27 -9.90 -3.60 24.77
N SER A 28 -10.34 -2.57 25.48
CA SER A 28 -11.55 -2.59 26.31
C SER A 28 -12.80 -2.87 25.47
N PHE A 29 -12.91 -2.21 24.31
CA PHE A 29 -14.00 -2.44 23.37
C PHE A 29 -14.04 -3.90 22.88
N VAL A 30 -12.89 -4.42 22.43
CA VAL A 30 -12.79 -5.81 21.95
C VAL A 30 -13.12 -6.81 23.04
N LYS A 31 -12.72 -6.55 24.29
CA LYS A 31 -13.04 -7.39 25.45
C LYS A 31 -14.53 -7.41 25.74
N THR A 32 -15.24 -6.31 25.53
CA THR A 32 -16.66 -6.15 25.84
C THR A 32 -17.54 -6.72 24.72
N HIS A 33 -17.24 -6.37 23.45
CA HIS A 33 -18.11 -6.64 22.31
C HIS A 33 -17.60 -7.80 21.42
N GLY A 34 -16.33 -8.20 21.60
CA GLY A 34 -15.70 -9.26 20.83
C GLY A 34 -15.13 -8.77 19.51
N GLN A 35 -14.15 -9.52 18.98
CA GLN A 35 -13.44 -9.17 17.75
C GLN A 35 -14.31 -9.19 16.48
N SER A 36 -15.42 -9.96 16.48
CA SER A 36 -16.31 -10.06 15.32
C SER A 36 -17.04 -8.74 15.01
N SER A 37 -17.25 -7.87 16.00
CA SER A 37 -17.87 -6.56 15.81
C SER A 37 -17.03 -5.61 14.98
N LEU A 38 -15.69 -5.75 15.02
CA LEU A 38 -14.75 -4.86 14.34
C LEU A 38 -14.91 -4.82 12.81
N ALA A 39 -15.37 -5.92 12.22
CA ALA A 39 -15.51 -6.05 10.78
C ALA A 39 -16.57 -5.13 10.16
N GLU A 40 -17.62 -4.84 10.92
CA GLU A 40 -18.82 -4.12 10.45
C GLU A 40 -18.78 -2.61 10.76
N ILE A 41 -17.91 -2.19 11.69
CA ILE A 41 -17.89 -0.81 12.17
C ILE A 41 -17.37 0.13 11.07
N ARG A 42 -18.18 1.16 10.75
CA ARG A 42 -17.89 2.19 9.76
C ARG A 42 -18.43 3.54 10.25
N ASP A 43 -17.69 4.60 9.89
CA ASP A 43 -18.21 5.96 10.01
C ASP A 43 -19.18 6.30 8.84
N GLU A 44 -19.69 7.51 8.82
CA GLU A 44 -20.56 8.06 7.77
C GLU A 44 -19.90 8.09 6.38
N ASN A 45 -18.57 8.11 6.31
CA ASN A 45 -17.78 8.08 5.10
C ASN A 45 -17.37 6.65 4.69
N GLY A 46 -17.83 5.63 5.41
CA GLY A 46 -17.49 4.23 5.18
C GLY A 46 -16.07 3.85 5.65
N ASN A 47 -15.41 4.70 6.43
CA ASN A 47 -14.10 4.39 6.98
C ASN A 47 -14.24 3.34 8.08
N CYS A 48 -13.39 2.32 8.04
CA CYS A 48 -13.26 1.33 9.12
C CYS A 48 -12.13 1.71 10.10
N ILE A 49 -11.99 0.93 11.15
CA ILE A 49 -10.94 1.10 12.16
C ILE A 49 -9.54 1.24 11.56
N LEU A 50 -9.21 0.47 10.52
CA LEU A 50 -7.90 0.56 9.85
C LEU A 50 -7.69 1.91 9.13
N HIS A 51 -8.73 2.50 8.55
CA HIS A 51 -8.63 3.85 7.99
C HIS A 51 -8.30 4.86 9.08
N MET A 52 -8.92 4.73 10.26
CA MET A 52 -8.65 5.63 11.37
C MET A 52 -7.22 5.53 11.89
N VAL A 53 -6.70 4.30 12.05
CA VAL A 53 -5.30 4.07 12.43
C VAL A 53 -4.31 4.64 11.41
N CYS A 54 -4.62 4.51 10.10
CA CYS A 54 -3.74 4.94 9.02
C CYS A 54 -3.91 6.41 8.61
N GLY A 55 -5.00 7.05 9.06
CA GLY A 55 -5.38 8.41 8.62
C GLY A 55 -4.78 9.54 9.42
N ASN A 56 -4.12 9.27 10.53
CA ASN A 56 -3.63 10.29 11.43
C ASN A 56 -2.16 10.64 11.21
N GLY A 57 -1.89 11.53 10.28
CA GLY A 57 -0.65 12.27 10.16
C GLY A 57 -0.85 13.78 10.09
N HIS A 58 -2.08 14.21 9.89
CA HIS A 58 -2.43 15.62 9.88
C HIS A 58 -3.09 16.02 11.20
N ILE A 59 -2.31 16.12 12.29
CA ILE A 59 -2.70 17.04 13.35
C ILE A 59 -2.37 18.42 12.81
N GLY A 60 -3.43 19.06 12.22
CA GLY A 60 -3.35 20.42 11.75
C GLY A 60 -2.74 21.31 12.82
N GLU A 61 -1.77 22.13 12.42
CA GLU A 61 -1.31 23.35 13.07
C GLU A 61 -1.04 23.30 14.59
N PHE A 62 -0.30 22.29 15.07
CA PHE A 62 0.35 22.40 16.39
C PHE A 62 1.81 22.81 16.23
N ASN A 63 2.15 23.98 16.82
CA ASN A 63 3.42 24.67 16.88
C ASN A 63 4.69 23.84 16.60
N HIS A 64 5.41 24.25 15.58
CA HIS A 64 6.64 23.70 15.01
C HIS A 64 7.79 23.44 16.02
N SER A 65 7.71 23.88 17.25
CA SER A 65 8.77 23.73 18.25
C SER A 65 8.69 22.45 19.11
N PHE A 66 7.54 21.76 19.09
CA PHE A 66 7.30 20.52 19.87
C PHE A 66 7.43 19.25 19.01
N PHE A 67 7.61 19.41 17.72
CA PHE A 67 7.35 18.45 16.64
C PHE A 67 8.29 17.22 16.58
N LEU A 68 9.51 17.30 17.09
CA LEU A 68 10.51 16.23 16.85
C LEU A 68 10.49 15.09 17.87
N MET A 69 9.95 15.30 19.06
CA MET A 69 9.89 14.27 20.10
C MET A 69 8.53 13.60 20.20
N ASP A 70 7.46 14.32 19.89
CA ASP A 70 6.08 13.80 19.94
C ASP A 70 5.70 12.94 18.72
N ASN A 71 6.32 13.20 17.57
CA ASN A 71 6.00 12.45 16.34
C ASN A 71 6.39 10.96 16.46
N LEU A 72 7.54 10.68 17.08
CA LEU A 72 8.01 9.30 17.27
C LEU A 72 7.14 8.51 18.27
N ILE A 73 6.65 9.19 19.32
CA ILE A 73 5.77 8.59 20.32
C ILE A 73 4.39 8.36 19.72
N PHE A 74 3.92 9.30 18.90
CA PHE A 74 2.61 9.26 18.29
C PHE A 74 2.51 8.18 17.19
N GLU A 75 3.52 8.04 16.32
CA GLU A 75 3.57 6.93 15.36
C GLU A 75 3.57 5.58 16.06
N ARG A 76 4.25 5.48 17.21
CA ARG A 76 4.31 4.25 18.00
C ARG A 76 2.94 3.79 18.46
N CYS A 77 2.07 4.70 18.89
CA CYS A 77 0.71 4.35 19.33
C CYS A 77 -0.12 3.70 18.21
N PHE A 78 0.03 4.16 16.96
CA PHE A 78 -0.67 3.54 15.83
C PHE A 78 -0.11 2.18 15.46
N ILE A 79 1.19 2.01 15.57
CA ILE A 79 1.84 0.72 15.37
C ILE A 79 1.35 -0.29 16.40
N ASP A 80 1.28 0.11 17.67
CA ASP A 80 0.81 -0.76 18.75
C ASP A 80 -0.66 -1.19 18.54
N ILE A 81 -1.54 -0.25 18.13
CA ILE A 81 -2.92 -0.58 17.76
C ILE A 81 -2.97 -1.51 16.55
N LEU A 82 -2.16 -1.25 15.51
CA LEU A 82 -2.14 -2.08 14.32
C LEU A 82 -1.65 -3.50 14.63
N GLU A 83 -0.60 -3.63 15.47
CA GLU A 83 -0.09 -4.92 15.95
C GLU A 83 -1.13 -5.70 16.75
N TYR A 84 -1.95 -5.01 17.53
CA TYR A 84 -3.04 -5.62 18.27
C TYR A 84 -4.20 -6.05 17.34
N LEU A 85 -4.58 -5.20 16.37
CA LEU A 85 -5.74 -5.43 15.52
C LEU A 85 -5.50 -6.48 14.42
N LEU A 86 -4.33 -6.45 13.75
CA LEU A 86 -4.06 -7.30 12.58
C LEU A 86 -4.32 -8.79 12.81
N PRO A 87 -3.94 -9.42 13.96
CA PRO A 87 -4.18 -10.84 14.19
C PRO A 87 -5.63 -11.19 14.50
N ILE A 88 -6.48 -10.22 14.86
CA ILE A 88 -7.86 -10.46 15.32
C ILE A 88 -8.94 -10.02 14.33
N ILE A 89 -8.59 -9.21 13.33
CA ILE A 89 -9.53 -8.76 12.29
C ILE A 89 -9.55 -9.72 11.11
N PRO A 90 -10.66 -9.78 10.35
CA PRO A 90 -10.67 -10.55 9.11
C PRO A 90 -9.73 -9.93 8.06
N PRO A 91 -8.93 -10.74 7.32
CA PRO A 91 -8.03 -10.23 6.28
C PRO A 91 -8.68 -9.37 5.21
N SER A 92 -9.97 -9.59 4.93
CA SER A 92 -10.77 -8.79 4.00
C SER A 92 -10.90 -7.32 4.42
N LEU A 93 -10.72 -7.00 5.72
CA LEU A 93 -10.79 -5.63 6.20
C LEU A 93 -9.60 -4.77 5.70
N LEU A 94 -8.45 -5.39 5.41
CA LEU A 94 -7.31 -4.68 4.82
C LEU A 94 -7.62 -4.11 3.42
N SER A 95 -8.46 -4.82 2.66
CA SER A 95 -8.90 -4.38 1.32
C SER A 95 -10.19 -3.57 1.35
N ALA A 96 -10.77 -3.31 2.52
CA ALA A 96 -12.00 -2.56 2.63
C ALA A 96 -11.81 -1.14 2.10
N GLN A 97 -12.73 -0.71 1.23
CA GLN A 97 -12.74 0.62 0.64
C GLN A 97 -13.81 1.49 1.30
N ASN A 98 -13.46 2.74 1.56
CA ASN A 98 -14.40 3.75 2.04
C ASN A 98 -15.27 4.33 0.91
N SER A 99 -16.06 5.36 1.19
CA SER A 99 -16.91 6.05 0.21
C SER A 99 -16.14 6.67 -0.96
N SER A 100 -14.85 6.98 -0.80
CA SER A 100 -13.96 7.45 -1.86
C SER A 100 -13.25 6.31 -2.60
N GLY A 101 -13.51 5.06 -2.25
CA GLY A 101 -12.81 3.90 -2.79
C GLY A 101 -11.39 3.72 -2.25
N SER A 102 -10.98 4.52 -1.27
CA SER A 102 -9.66 4.42 -0.66
C SER A 102 -9.62 3.32 0.39
N THR A 103 -8.53 2.57 0.44
CA THR A 103 -8.23 1.61 1.51
C THR A 103 -7.38 2.27 2.60
N ALA A 104 -7.19 1.57 3.72
CA ALA A 104 -6.28 2.01 4.77
C ALA A 104 -4.86 2.29 4.25
N LEU A 105 -4.37 1.50 3.27
CA LEU A 105 -3.05 1.72 2.66
C LEU A 105 -2.96 3.02 1.85
N HIS A 106 -4.04 3.46 1.19
CA HIS A 106 -4.08 4.78 0.56
C HIS A 106 -3.89 5.91 1.59
N TRP A 107 -4.53 5.77 2.76
CA TRP A 107 -4.41 6.76 3.82
C TRP A 107 -3.01 6.78 4.43
N ALA A 108 -2.40 5.61 4.63
CA ALA A 108 -1.00 5.52 5.04
C ALA A 108 -0.06 6.17 4.02
N ALA A 109 -0.35 6.02 2.72
CA ALA A 109 0.44 6.62 1.64
C ALA A 109 0.33 8.15 1.60
N VAL A 110 -0.89 8.69 1.69
CA VAL A 110 -1.12 10.16 1.72
C VAL A 110 -0.47 10.81 2.93
N ASN A 111 -0.46 10.12 4.08
CA ASN A 111 0.09 10.63 5.33
C ASN A 111 1.58 10.26 5.56
N SER A 112 2.20 9.57 4.62
CA SER A 112 3.63 9.18 4.65
C SER A 112 4.02 8.30 5.84
N HIS A 113 3.13 7.39 6.27
CA HIS A 113 3.35 6.48 7.40
C HIS A 113 4.08 5.21 6.97
N LEU A 114 5.41 5.23 7.00
CA LEU A 114 6.25 4.14 6.49
C LEU A 114 6.02 2.82 7.23
N GLU A 115 6.12 2.83 8.57
CA GLU A 115 5.99 1.60 9.36
C GLU A 115 4.59 1.01 9.28
N VAL A 116 3.55 1.86 9.24
CA VAL A 116 2.16 1.44 9.03
C VAL A 116 1.99 0.76 7.66
N ALA A 117 2.51 1.39 6.59
CA ALA A 117 2.46 0.82 5.25
C ALA A 117 3.19 -0.54 5.16
N GLN A 118 4.38 -0.63 5.77
CA GLN A 118 5.16 -1.88 5.83
C GLN A 118 4.39 -2.99 6.54
N LYS A 119 3.74 -2.69 7.68
CA LYS A 119 2.95 -3.68 8.43
C LYS A 119 1.71 -4.14 7.67
N LEU A 120 1.00 -3.23 6.99
CA LEU A 120 -0.18 -3.58 6.19
C LEU A 120 0.17 -4.50 5.03
N VAL A 121 1.23 -4.16 4.28
CA VAL A 121 1.65 -4.95 3.11
C VAL A 121 2.35 -6.25 3.53
N GLY A 122 3.14 -6.20 4.61
CA GLY A 122 3.88 -7.35 5.13
C GLY A 122 3.06 -8.34 5.95
N PHE A 123 1.77 -8.07 6.19
CA PHE A 123 0.95 -8.97 6.99
C PHE A 123 0.71 -10.30 6.26
N SER A 124 1.22 -11.39 6.83
CA SER A 124 1.29 -12.72 6.18
C SER A 124 -0.06 -13.33 5.80
N TYR A 125 -1.13 -12.96 6.50
CA TYR A 125 -2.50 -13.42 6.24
C TYR A 125 -3.32 -12.43 5.43
N GLY A 126 -2.72 -11.29 5.06
CA GLY A 126 -3.35 -10.23 4.28
C GLY A 126 -3.22 -10.43 2.77
N PRO A 127 -3.82 -9.52 1.98
CA PRO A 127 -3.71 -9.51 0.53
C PRO A 127 -2.29 -9.23 0.01
N GLY A 128 -1.37 -8.76 0.88
CA GLY A 128 0.00 -8.47 0.53
C GLY A 128 0.12 -7.43 -0.59
N VAL A 129 0.89 -7.76 -1.61
CA VAL A 129 1.14 -6.91 -2.79
C VAL A 129 -0.14 -6.42 -3.47
N ASN A 130 -1.20 -7.24 -3.49
CA ASN A 130 -2.47 -6.86 -4.12
C ASN A 130 -3.12 -5.62 -3.48
N LEU A 131 -2.75 -5.25 -2.24
CA LEU A 131 -3.21 -4.00 -1.62
C LEU A 131 -2.72 -2.76 -2.38
N ILE A 132 -1.54 -2.83 -2.99
CA ILE A 132 -0.89 -1.72 -3.68
C ILE A 132 -1.57 -1.44 -5.03
N ASP A 133 -2.23 -2.45 -5.62
CA ASP A 133 -2.90 -2.34 -6.92
C ASP A 133 -4.37 -1.86 -6.83
N ILE A 134 -4.94 -1.82 -5.62
CA ILE A 134 -6.33 -1.36 -5.44
C ILE A 134 -6.40 0.12 -5.79
N LYS A 135 -7.35 0.48 -6.67
CA LYS A 135 -7.56 1.87 -7.08
C LYS A 135 -8.75 2.47 -6.35
N ASN A 136 -8.60 3.72 -5.91
CA ASN A 136 -9.69 4.52 -5.39
C ASN A 136 -10.57 5.07 -6.53
N LYS A 137 -11.63 5.81 -6.22
CA LYS A 137 -12.55 6.39 -7.23
C LYS A 137 -11.90 7.44 -8.14
N ALA A 138 -10.77 8.03 -7.72
CA ALA A 138 -9.97 8.90 -8.57
C ALA A 138 -9.07 8.12 -9.54
N GLY A 139 -9.02 6.79 -9.43
CA GLY A 139 -8.17 5.93 -10.25
C GLY A 139 -6.74 5.77 -9.70
N HIS A 140 -6.45 6.32 -8.54
CA HIS A 140 -5.13 6.24 -7.92
C HIS A 140 -4.97 4.98 -7.08
N SER A 141 -3.83 4.33 -7.19
CA SER A 141 -3.37 3.28 -6.29
C SER A 141 -2.65 3.90 -5.07
N PRO A 142 -2.40 3.15 -3.99
CA PRO A 142 -1.55 3.62 -2.89
C PRO A 142 -0.16 4.11 -3.34
N LEU A 143 0.44 3.47 -4.35
CA LEU A 143 1.69 3.94 -4.94
C LEU A 143 1.51 5.32 -5.60
N ALA A 144 0.45 5.51 -6.39
CA ALA A 144 0.17 6.79 -7.02
C ALA A 144 -0.12 7.90 -5.99
N GLU A 145 -0.80 7.58 -4.88
CA GLU A 145 -1.02 8.54 -3.79
C GLU A 145 0.29 8.91 -3.09
N ALA A 146 1.22 7.96 -2.89
CA ALA A 146 2.55 8.24 -2.34
C ALA A 146 3.34 9.19 -3.25
N GLU A 147 3.31 8.97 -4.57
CA GLU A 147 3.96 9.84 -5.55
C GLU A 147 3.35 11.25 -5.56
N LEU A 148 2.00 11.35 -5.53
CA LEU A 148 1.30 12.63 -5.49
C LEU A 148 1.55 13.40 -4.18
N ALA A 149 1.70 12.68 -3.06
CA ALA A 149 2.08 13.26 -1.78
C ALA A 149 3.57 13.67 -1.71
N GLY A 150 4.38 13.30 -2.70
CA GLY A 150 5.83 13.52 -2.70
C GLY A 150 6.57 12.61 -1.71
N TRP A 151 5.98 11.48 -1.37
CA TRP A 151 6.54 10.52 -0.42
C TRP A 151 7.41 9.47 -1.14
N ASP A 152 8.64 9.87 -1.50
CA ASP A 152 9.59 9.03 -2.24
C ASP A 152 9.95 7.71 -1.54
N GLU A 153 10.00 7.72 -0.20
CA GLU A 153 10.34 6.54 0.59
C GLU A 153 9.25 5.48 0.50
N GLY A 154 7.98 5.88 0.59
CA GLY A 154 6.84 4.99 0.42
C GLY A 154 6.71 4.47 -1.01
N ALA A 155 6.94 5.32 -2.02
CA ALA A 155 6.96 4.90 -3.41
C ALA A 155 8.03 3.83 -3.65
N LYS A 156 9.24 4.01 -3.12
CA LYS A 156 10.32 3.01 -3.16
C LYS A 156 9.93 1.71 -2.45
N LEU A 157 9.31 1.80 -1.27
CA LEU A 157 8.80 0.63 -0.55
C LEU A 157 7.84 -0.17 -1.42
N PHE A 158 6.83 0.49 -2.01
CA PHE A 158 5.83 -0.19 -2.82
C PHE A 158 6.44 -0.85 -4.07
N VAL A 159 7.33 -0.15 -4.78
CA VAL A 159 8.05 -0.70 -5.93
C VAL A 159 8.90 -1.93 -5.54
N GLN A 160 9.60 -1.88 -4.41
CA GLN A 160 10.39 -3.01 -3.91
C GLN A 160 9.52 -4.22 -3.58
N VAL A 161 8.38 -3.99 -2.91
CA VAL A 161 7.45 -5.07 -2.51
C VAL A 161 6.80 -5.70 -3.75
N MET A 162 6.49 -4.91 -4.77
CA MET A 162 5.95 -5.40 -6.05
C MET A 162 7.00 -6.08 -6.94
N ASN A 163 8.27 -6.12 -6.54
CA ASN A 163 9.39 -6.58 -7.38
C ASN A 163 9.48 -5.86 -8.73
N LEU A 164 9.05 -4.61 -8.81
CA LEU A 164 9.16 -3.75 -9.99
C LEU A 164 10.49 -2.97 -10.03
N GLY A 165 11.43 -3.31 -9.14
CA GLY A 165 12.79 -2.78 -9.20
C GLY A 165 13.51 -3.25 -10.48
N PRO A 166 14.60 -2.57 -10.92
CA PRO A 166 15.41 -3.05 -12.03
C PRO A 166 15.78 -4.50 -11.74
N GLU A 167 15.50 -5.36 -12.70
CA GLU A 167 15.90 -6.77 -12.62
C GLU A 167 17.38 -6.78 -12.21
N LYS A 168 17.70 -7.46 -11.12
CA LYS A 168 19.08 -7.78 -10.81
C LYS A 168 19.53 -8.59 -12.01
N GLU A 169 20.46 -8.02 -12.81
CA GLU A 169 21.22 -8.86 -13.72
C GLU A 169 21.76 -10.00 -12.88
N ASP A 170 21.19 -11.19 -13.05
CA ASP A 170 21.72 -12.41 -12.48
C ASP A 170 23.09 -12.61 -13.13
N ASP A 171 24.12 -12.06 -12.49
CA ASP A 171 25.50 -12.46 -12.74
C ASP A 171 25.61 -13.95 -12.40
N GLU A 172 26.06 -14.67 -13.40
CA GLU A 172 26.60 -16.03 -13.37
C GLU A 172 25.63 -17.20 -13.59
N ASP A 173 25.45 -17.56 -14.85
CA ASP A 173 25.78 -18.93 -15.22
C ASP A 173 26.62 -18.96 -16.52
N SER A 174 27.88 -19.32 -16.34
CA SER A 174 28.79 -19.66 -17.42
C SER A 174 28.35 -20.99 -18.06
N GLY A 175 27.37 -20.91 -18.94
CA GLY A 175 26.86 -22.01 -19.75
C GLY A 175 27.20 -21.76 -21.22
N GLU A 176 28.05 -22.61 -21.78
CA GLU A 176 28.51 -22.70 -23.16
C GLU A 176 27.49 -22.21 -24.22
N LEU A 177 27.91 -21.19 -24.95
CA LEU A 177 27.26 -20.76 -26.20
C LEU A 177 27.31 -21.89 -27.24
N ARG A 178 26.20 -22.60 -27.41
CA ARG A 178 25.95 -23.33 -28.64
C ARG A 178 25.54 -22.34 -29.73
N SER A 179 26.43 -22.18 -30.70
CA SER A 179 26.17 -21.47 -31.93
C SER A 179 25.04 -22.16 -32.69
N GLY A 180 24.01 -21.40 -33.02
CA GLY A 180 22.91 -21.85 -33.85
C GLY A 180 21.91 -20.73 -34.14
N ASP A 181 21.95 -20.27 -35.38
CA ASP A 181 20.94 -19.49 -36.08
C ASP A 181 20.69 -18.04 -35.63
N ALA A 182 21.46 -17.13 -36.23
CA ALA A 182 21.07 -15.75 -36.38
C ALA A 182 19.85 -15.66 -37.31
N GLN A 183 18.66 -15.45 -36.77
CA GLN A 183 17.49 -15.08 -37.56
C GLN A 183 17.63 -13.61 -37.97
N GLU A 184 17.73 -13.37 -39.28
CA GLU A 184 17.59 -12.04 -39.87
C GLU A 184 16.16 -11.54 -39.59
N ILE A 185 16.03 -10.38 -38.94
CA ILE A 185 14.74 -9.73 -38.73
C ILE A 185 14.54 -8.72 -39.88
N GLU A 186 13.62 -9.02 -40.79
CA GLU A 186 13.15 -8.06 -41.76
C GLU A 186 12.04 -7.20 -41.18
N VAL A 187 12.21 -5.90 -41.16
CA VAL A 187 11.21 -4.91 -40.76
C VAL A 187 10.72 -4.17 -42.00
N GLU A 188 9.44 -4.23 -42.27
CA GLU A 188 8.79 -3.43 -43.30
C GLU A 188 8.20 -2.17 -42.70
N ILE A 189 8.59 -1.01 -43.17
CA ILE A 189 8.07 0.29 -42.73
C ILE A 189 7.34 0.92 -43.92
N GLU A 190 6.05 1.20 -43.75
CA GLU A 190 5.22 1.91 -44.74
C GLU A 190 5.17 3.40 -44.35
N ASP A 191 5.51 4.30 -45.25
CA ASP A 191 5.42 5.73 -45.05
C ASP A 191 3.99 6.27 -45.32
N ALA A 192 3.75 7.54 -45.01
CA ALA A 192 2.44 8.16 -45.16
C ALA A 192 1.98 8.29 -46.61
N ASP A 193 2.84 8.03 -47.57
CA ASP A 193 2.56 8.04 -49.04
C ASP A 193 2.41 6.63 -49.62
N GLY A 194 2.41 5.59 -48.75
CA GLY A 194 2.19 4.19 -49.16
C GLY A 194 3.40 3.50 -49.79
N GLN A 195 4.63 4.04 -49.58
CA GLN A 195 5.82 3.35 -50.02
C GLN A 195 6.41 2.47 -48.91
N VAL A 196 6.65 1.19 -49.23
CA VAL A 196 7.21 0.22 -48.30
C VAL A 196 8.71 0.12 -48.45
N ALA A 197 9.45 0.45 -47.44
CA ALA A 197 10.90 0.25 -47.34
C ALA A 197 11.21 -0.98 -46.49
N LYS A 198 11.99 -1.91 -47.01
CA LYS A 198 12.49 -3.09 -46.28
C LYS A 198 13.85 -2.79 -45.70
N MET A 199 14.04 -2.94 -44.39
CA MET A 199 15.30 -2.80 -43.72
C MET A 199 15.67 -4.12 -43.04
N THR A 200 16.86 -4.64 -43.39
CA THR A 200 17.42 -5.85 -42.76
C THR A 200 18.44 -5.40 -41.70
N ILE A 201 18.18 -5.77 -40.43
CA ILE A 201 19.12 -5.52 -39.35
C ILE A 201 20.01 -6.76 -39.19
N GLY A 202 21.23 -6.71 -39.77
CA GLY A 202 22.24 -7.73 -39.60
C GLY A 202 23.50 -7.10 -39.01
N ASN A 203 24.20 -7.86 -38.18
CA ASN A 203 25.43 -7.45 -37.49
C ASN A 203 26.53 -7.25 -38.55
N PRO A 204 27.27 -6.10 -38.57
CA PRO A 204 28.37 -5.92 -39.53
C PRO A 204 29.51 -6.84 -39.17
N SER A 205 29.80 -7.80 -40.02
CA SER A 205 31.04 -8.59 -39.96
C SER A 205 32.25 -7.69 -40.11
N SER A 206 33.13 -7.73 -39.11
CA SER A 206 34.48 -7.14 -39.17
C SER A 206 35.27 -7.79 -40.31
N SER A 207 35.71 -6.99 -41.25
CA SER A 207 36.77 -7.33 -42.18
C SER A 207 38.00 -6.45 -41.92
N ASP A 208 39.11 -7.19 -41.69
CA ASP A 208 40.53 -6.84 -41.68
C ASP A 208 41.08 -5.96 -40.58
#